data_d3b8cc18b2baae07d82aeb193345e8dc
#
_entry.id   d3b8cc18b2baae07d82aeb193345e8dc
#
_cell.length_a   1.000
_cell.length_b   1.000
_cell.length_c   1.000
_cell.angle_alpha   90.00
_cell.angle_beta   90.00
_cell.angle_gamma   90.00
#
_symmetry.space_group_name_H-M   'P 1'
#
loop_
_entity.id
_entity.type
_entity.pdbx_description
1 polymer ?
#
loop_
_entity_poly.entity_id
_entity_poly.type
_entity_poly.pdbx_seq_one_letter_code
_entity_poly.pdbx_strand_id
1 'polypeptide(L)'
;MNKYKVGYLVGSFSSTSINRMLAKALANLAPSELELSEIPIKDLPMYSQDYDADFPPVARAFKKAIADADAILFVTPEFNRSIPGGLKNAIDWGSRPWGENSFSHKPSGVIGTSPGAIGTALAQSQLRGVLCYCNSPLMNTVEAHIHFKPGLITEDGRVTE
;
A
#
# COMPACT_ATOMS: atom_id res chain seq x y z
N MET A 1 13.76 -21.69 -7.50
CA MET A 1 13.23 -21.22 -6.22
C MET A 1 11.84 -20.65 -6.48
N ASN A 2 10.87 -20.90 -5.59
CA ASN A 2 9.54 -20.29 -5.73
C ASN A 2 9.67 -18.79 -5.47
N LYS A 3 9.09 -17.97 -6.35
CA LYS A 3 8.98 -16.52 -6.15
C LYS A 3 7.73 -16.20 -5.37
N TYR A 4 7.84 -15.30 -4.39
CA TYR A 4 6.68 -14.74 -3.67
C TYR A 4 6.18 -13.50 -4.38
N LYS A 5 4.88 -13.43 -4.61
CA LYS A 5 4.22 -12.29 -5.23
C LYS A 5 3.85 -11.27 -4.15
N VAL A 6 4.41 -10.09 -4.22
CA VAL A 6 4.11 -8.99 -3.30
C VAL A 6 3.34 -7.91 -4.07
N GLY A 7 2.05 -7.79 -3.77
CA GLY A 7 1.26 -6.68 -4.27
C GLY A 7 1.59 -5.39 -3.51
N TYR A 8 1.79 -4.25 -4.19
CA TYR A 8 1.94 -3.00 -3.47
C TYR A 8 0.86 -1.98 -3.82
N LEU A 9 0.40 -1.25 -2.79
CA LEU A 9 -0.60 -0.19 -2.89
C LEU A 9 0.10 1.15 -2.67
N VAL A 10 -0.03 2.09 -3.61
CA VAL A 10 0.50 3.46 -3.47
C VAL A 10 -0.62 4.41 -3.09
N GLY A 11 -0.56 4.96 -1.88
CA GLY A 11 -1.59 5.85 -1.35
C GLY A 11 -1.65 7.25 -1.97
N SER A 12 -0.78 7.56 -2.93
CA SER A 12 -0.74 8.85 -3.62
C SER A 12 -1.23 8.73 -5.05
N PHE A 13 -2.15 9.63 -5.44
CA PHE A 13 -2.70 9.73 -6.81
C PHE A 13 -2.01 10.79 -7.67
N SER A 14 -1.02 11.49 -7.12
CA SER A 14 -0.23 12.48 -7.87
C SER A 14 0.55 11.81 -9.01
N SER A 15 0.60 12.46 -10.16
CA SER A 15 1.45 12.03 -11.29
C SER A 15 2.95 12.12 -10.96
N THR A 16 3.33 13.00 -10.02
CA THR A 16 4.71 13.21 -9.56
C THR A 16 4.94 12.63 -8.16
N SER A 17 4.27 11.55 -7.83
CA SER A 17 4.29 10.96 -6.49
C SER A 17 5.66 10.41 -6.09
N ILE A 18 6.28 11.01 -5.06
CA ILE A 18 7.52 10.50 -4.45
C ILE A 18 7.33 9.12 -3.80
N ASN A 19 6.12 8.80 -3.35
CA ASN A 19 5.81 7.46 -2.85
C ASN A 19 5.72 6.43 -3.97
N ARG A 20 5.34 6.81 -5.19
CA ARG A 20 5.42 5.93 -6.36
C ARG A 20 6.87 5.71 -6.78
N MET A 21 7.72 6.75 -6.69
CA MET A 21 9.17 6.60 -6.91
C MET A 21 9.75 5.62 -5.88
N LEU A 22 9.38 5.74 -4.59
CA LEU A 22 9.79 4.81 -3.54
C LEU A 22 9.33 3.37 -3.84
N ALA A 23 8.08 3.17 -4.25
CA ALA A 23 7.56 1.84 -4.60
C ALA A 23 8.36 1.20 -5.76
N LYS A 24 8.69 1.98 -6.78
CA LYS A 24 9.55 1.51 -7.88
C LYS A 24 10.97 1.17 -7.39
N ALA A 25 11.52 1.99 -6.49
CA ALA A 25 12.85 1.73 -5.92
C ALA A 25 12.86 0.40 -5.13
N LEU A 26 11.83 0.14 -4.35
CA LEU A 26 11.70 -1.12 -3.62
C LEU A 26 11.57 -2.31 -4.57
N ALA A 27 10.82 -2.16 -5.67
CA ALA A 27 10.71 -3.20 -6.69
C ALA A 27 12.05 -3.47 -7.39
N ASN A 28 12.82 -2.42 -7.67
CA ASN A 28 14.15 -2.54 -8.29
C ASN A 28 15.20 -3.16 -7.36
N LEU A 29 15.07 -2.94 -6.04
CA LEU A 29 15.99 -3.44 -5.01
C LEU A 29 15.57 -4.80 -4.45
N ALA A 30 14.39 -5.29 -4.82
CA ALA A 30 13.87 -6.54 -4.30
C ALA A 30 14.80 -7.72 -4.63
N PRO A 31 15.03 -8.64 -3.67
CA PRO A 31 15.77 -9.86 -3.95
C PRO A 31 15.00 -10.73 -4.97
N SER A 32 15.71 -11.63 -5.64
CA SER A 32 15.18 -12.44 -6.76
C SER A 32 13.97 -13.31 -6.38
N GLU A 33 13.81 -13.59 -5.09
CA GLU A 33 12.71 -14.37 -4.52
C GLU A 33 11.41 -13.57 -4.39
N LEU A 34 11.45 -12.25 -4.50
CA LEU A 34 10.28 -11.38 -4.43
C LEU A 34 9.95 -10.78 -5.79
N GLU A 35 8.69 -10.89 -6.19
CA GLU A 35 8.14 -10.24 -7.38
C GLU A 35 7.14 -9.17 -6.93
N LEU A 36 7.52 -7.89 -7.03
CA LEU A 36 6.69 -6.76 -6.63
C LEU A 36 5.88 -6.24 -7.82
N SER A 37 4.56 -6.11 -7.65
CA SER A 37 3.66 -5.54 -8.66
C SER A 37 2.66 -4.58 -8.04
N GLU A 38 2.33 -3.49 -8.76
CA GLU A 38 1.33 -2.54 -8.30
C GLU A 38 -0.08 -3.12 -8.39
N ILE A 39 -0.86 -2.97 -7.31
CA ILE A 39 -2.30 -3.17 -7.31
C ILE A 39 -2.95 -1.77 -7.36
N PRO A 40 -3.56 -1.38 -8.50
CA PRO A 40 -4.12 -0.04 -8.66
C PRO A 40 -5.30 0.21 -7.72
N ILE A 41 -5.35 1.41 -7.13
CA ILE A 41 -6.45 1.82 -6.21
C ILE A 41 -7.16 3.10 -6.65
N LYS A 42 -6.63 3.80 -7.66
CA LYS A 42 -7.10 5.13 -8.06
C LYS A 42 -8.54 5.12 -8.57
N ASP A 43 -8.93 4.09 -9.29
CA ASP A 43 -10.23 4.03 -9.97
C ASP A 43 -11.34 3.38 -9.11
N LEU A 44 -11.02 3.04 -7.86
CA LEU A 44 -12.02 2.57 -6.91
C LEU A 44 -12.98 3.71 -6.55
N PRO A 45 -14.29 3.57 -6.75
CA PRO A 45 -15.25 4.57 -6.29
C PRO A 45 -15.21 4.68 -4.75
N MET A 46 -15.79 5.74 -4.19
CA MET A 46 -15.95 5.80 -2.74
C MET A 46 -16.82 4.61 -2.29
N TYR A 47 -16.31 3.86 -1.31
CA TYR A 47 -17.04 2.69 -0.81
C TYR A 47 -18.34 3.09 -0.12
N SER A 48 -19.40 2.31 -0.41
CA SER A 48 -20.67 2.32 0.31
C SER A 48 -21.10 0.86 0.54
N GLN A 49 -21.75 0.59 1.66
CA GLN A 49 -22.37 -0.70 1.94
C GLN A 49 -23.44 -1.11 0.92
N ASP A 50 -23.98 -0.15 0.14
CA ASP A 50 -24.92 -0.43 -0.93
C ASP A 50 -24.33 -1.33 -2.03
N TYR A 51 -22.98 -1.38 -2.12
CA TYR A 51 -22.27 -2.25 -3.07
C TYR A 51 -22.04 -3.68 -2.56
N ASP A 52 -22.33 -3.97 -1.28
CA ASP A 52 -21.97 -5.28 -0.70
C ASP A 52 -22.69 -6.45 -1.37
N ALA A 53 -23.90 -6.21 -1.91
CA ALA A 53 -24.66 -7.24 -2.65
C ALA A 53 -24.13 -7.45 -4.08
N ASP A 54 -23.52 -6.44 -4.70
CA ASP A 54 -22.99 -6.50 -6.07
C ASP A 54 -21.82 -5.52 -6.26
N PHE A 55 -20.61 -5.99 -5.99
CA PHE A 55 -19.40 -5.21 -6.15
C PHE A 55 -19.16 -4.80 -7.60
N PRO A 56 -18.79 -3.54 -7.87
CA PRO A 56 -18.40 -3.13 -9.23
C PRO A 56 -17.17 -3.90 -9.73
N PRO A 57 -17.02 -4.10 -11.05
CA PRO A 57 -15.94 -4.90 -11.63
C PRO A 57 -14.54 -4.47 -11.15
N VAL A 58 -14.29 -3.17 -10.98
CA VAL A 58 -13.01 -2.66 -10.50
C VAL A 58 -12.70 -3.10 -9.07
N ALA A 59 -13.69 -3.16 -8.19
CA ALA A 59 -13.52 -3.61 -6.81
C ALA A 59 -13.33 -5.14 -6.74
N ARG A 60 -14.04 -5.90 -7.58
CA ARG A 60 -13.81 -7.35 -7.72
C ARG A 60 -12.39 -7.65 -8.22
N ALA A 61 -11.92 -6.92 -9.22
CA ALA A 61 -10.55 -7.05 -9.72
C ALA A 61 -9.51 -6.69 -8.65
N PHE A 62 -9.76 -5.65 -7.86
CA PHE A 62 -8.92 -5.24 -6.75
C PHE A 62 -8.82 -6.34 -5.68
N LYS A 63 -9.95 -6.88 -5.22
CA LYS A 63 -9.96 -7.99 -4.25
C LYS A 63 -9.24 -9.23 -4.78
N LYS A 64 -9.46 -9.56 -6.07
CA LYS A 64 -8.75 -10.66 -6.71
C LYS A 64 -7.24 -10.44 -6.73
N ALA A 65 -6.77 -9.25 -7.05
CA ALA A 65 -5.33 -8.92 -7.05
C ALA A 65 -4.71 -9.08 -5.66
N ILE A 66 -5.43 -8.71 -4.57
CA ILE A 66 -4.99 -8.98 -3.20
C ILE A 66 -4.94 -10.49 -2.92
N ALA A 67 -5.95 -11.24 -3.36
CA ALA A 67 -6.00 -12.69 -3.14
C ALA A 67 -4.85 -13.42 -3.85
N ASP A 68 -4.50 -13.01 -5.06
CA ASP A 68 -3.44 -13.59 -5.88
C ASP A 68 -2.02 -13.26 -5.38
N ALA A 69 -1.87 -12.26 -4.49
CA ALA A 69 -0.60 -11.90 -3.87
C ALA A 69 -0.33 -12.73 -2.61
N ASP A 70 0.93 -13.05 -2.35
CA ASP A 70 1.38 -13.73 -1.11
C ASP A 70 1.49 -12.74 0.06
N ALA A 71 1.79 -11.47 -0.23
CA ALA A 71 1.90 -10.40 0.76
C ALA A 71 1.53 -9.03 0.14
N ILE A 72 1.23 -8.06 0.99
CA ILE A 72 0.89 -6.69 0.57
C ILE A 72 1.85 -5.68 1.19
N LEU A 73 2.38 -4.79 0.36
CA LEU A 73 3.17 -3.64 0.79
C LEU A 73 2.36 -2.36 0.61
N PHE A 74 2.16 -1.63 1.71
CA PHE A 74 1.49 -0.35 1.71
C PHE A 74 2.52 0.77 1.65
N VAL A 75 2.51 1.57 0.58
CA VAL A 75 3.41 2.71 0.39
C VAL A 75 2.59 4.00 0.52
N THR A 76 2.69 4.64 1.68
CA THR A 76 1.78 5.71 2.07
C THR A 76 2.45 7.07 2.18
N PRO A 77 1.91 8.14 1.54
CA PRO A 77 2.17 9.51 1.98
C PRO A 77 1.48 9.77 3.31
N GLU A 78 1.76 10.94 3.89
CA GLU A 78 1.07 11.45 5.07
C GLU A 78 0.32 12.72 4.70
N PHE A 79 -1.01 12.70 4.83
CA PHE A 79 -1.86 13.87 4.62
C PHE A 79 -2.51 14.26 5.95
N ASN A 80 -2.26 15.49 6.40
CA ASN A 80 -2.84 15.99 7.64
C ASN A 80 -2.62 15.06 8.85
N ARG A 81 -1.39 14.51 8.97
CA ARG A 81 -1.01 13.57 10.04
C ARG A 81 -1.75 12.23 10.01
N SER A 82 -2.29 11.83 8.88
CA SER A 82 -3.04 10.58 8.71
C SER A 82 -2.76 9.93 7.37
N ILE A 83 -3.38 8.75 7.16
CA ILE A 83 -3.37 8.06 5.88
C ILE A 83 -4.23 8.82 4.85
N PRO A 84 -3.87 8.77 3.56
CA PRO A 84 -4.69 9.37 2.51
C PRO A 84 -6.07 8.72 2.41
N GLY A 85 -7.09 9.52 2.12
CA GLY A 85 -8.46 9.04 1.96
C GLY A 85 -8.60 7.92 0.90
N GLY A 86 -7.87 8.03 -0.22
CA GLY A 86 -7.88 6.99 -1.26
C GLY A 86 -7.30 5.66 -0.81
N LEU A 87 -6.26 5.67 0.03
CA LEU A 87 -5.72 4.45 0.61
C LEU A 87 -6.68 3.83 1.63
N LYS A 88 -7.29 4.67 2.49
CA LYS A 88 -8.32 4.19 3.43
C LYS A 88 -9.51 3.59 2.69
N ASN A 89 -9.97 4.26 1.61
CA ASN A 89 -11.02 3.75 0.74
C ASN A 89 -10.68 2.37 0.14
N ALA A 90 -9.45 2.19 -0.33
CA ALA A 90 -9.00 0.89 -0.84
C ALA A 90 -9.05 -0.21 0.23
N ILE A 91 -8.66 0.12 1.47
CA ILE A 91 -8.75 -0.83 2.58
C ILE A 91 -10.21 -1.16 2.91
N ASP A 92 -11.10 -0.18 2.85
CA ASP A 92 -12.53 -0.40 3.06
C ASP A 92 -13.10 -1.36 1.98
N TRP A 93 -12.77 -1.16 0.71
CA TRP A 93 -13.13 -2.09 -0.36
C TRP A 93 -12.57 -3.50 -0.16
N GLY A 94 -11.28 -3.61 0.19
CA GLY A 94 -10.60 -4.91 0.36
C GLY A 94 -11.09 -5.71 1.57
N SER A 95 -11.61 -5.02 2.60
CA SER A 95 -12.12 -5.65 3.82
C SER A 95 -13.61 -5.95 3.81
N ARG A 96 -14.32 -5.63 2.73
CA ARG A 96 -15.78 -5.83 2.56
C ARG A 96 -16.08 -6.82 1.42
N PRO A 97 -17.35 -7.37 1.38
CA PRO A 97 -18.40 -7.28 2.40
C PRO A 97 -17.97 -7.92 3.72
N TRP A 98 -18.75 -7.71 4.77
CA TRP A 98 -18.45 -8.27 6.09
C TRP A 98 -18.30 -9.80 6.03
N GLY A 99 -17.21 -10.31 6.60
CA GLY A 99 -16.87 -11.74 6.54
C GLY A 99 -15.95 -12.13 5.37
N GLU A 100 -15.74 -11.25 4.38
CA GLU A 100 -14.91 -11.51 3.19
C GLU A 100 -13.68 -10.59 3.11
N ASN A 101 -13.00 -10.39 4.24
CA ASN A 101 -11.84 -9.53 4.33
C ASN A 101 -10.61 -10.14 3.63
N SER A 102 -10.21 -9.54 2.49
CA SER A 102 -9.07 -9.99 1.69
C SER A 102 -7.70 -9.79 2.36
N PHE A 103 -7.62 -8.96 3.38
CA PHE A 103 -6.38 -8.72 4.13
C PHE A 103 -6.20 -9.71 5.29
N SER A 104 -7.24 -10.44 5.68
CA SER A 104 -7.14 -11.40 6.78
C SER A 104 -6.11 -12.47 6.49
N HIS A 105 -5.18 -12.67 7.42
CA HIS A 105 -4.04 -13.58 7.30
C HIS A 105 -3.08 -13.29 6.12
N LYS A 106 -3.22 -12.14 5.44
CA LYS A 106 -2.32 -11.69 4.38
C LYS A 106 -1.17 -10.90 5.01
N PRO A 107 0.08 -11.39 4.98
CA PRO A 107 1.22 -10.66 5.51
C PRO A 107 1.34 -9.27 4.89
N SER A 108 1.67 -8.27 5.68
CA SER A 108 1.82 -6.91 5.17
C SER A 108 2.96 -6.13 5.80
N GLY A 109 3.49 -5.20 5.00
CA GLY A 109 4.47 -4.20 5.40
C GLY A 109 3.96 -2.79 5.11
N VAL A 110 4.46 -1.82 5.87
CA VAL A 110 4.11 -0.41 5.71
C VAL A 110 5.38 0.41 5.60
N ILE A 111 5.45 1.26 4.58
CA ILE A 111 6.56 2.19 4.35
C ILE A 111 6.01 3.49 3.75
N GLY A 112 6.78 4.56 3.83
CA GLY A 112 6.40 5.80 3.17
C GLY A 112 7.48 6.85 3.22
N THR A 113 7.32 7.87 2.39
CA THR A 113 8.23 9.01 2.32
C THR A 113 7.48 10.33 2.23
N SER A 114 8.08 11.37 2.79
CA SER A 114 7.54 12.73 2.82
C SER A 114 8.68 13.75 2.71
N PRO A 115 8.44 14.95 2.14
CA PRO A 115 9.38 16.06 2.25
C PRO A 115 9.60 16.55 3.69
N GLY A 116 8.71 16.19 4.62
CA GLY A 116 8.87 16.50 6.04
C GLY A 116 9.85 15.56 6.73
N ALA A 117 10.61 16.08 7.70
CA ALA A 117 11.68 15.34 8.37
C ALA A 117 11.22 14.08 9.13
N ILE A 118 9.96 14.03 9.57
CA ILE A 118 9.41 12.86 10.25
C ILE A 118 8.98 11.74 9.28
N GLY A 119 9.18 11.92 7.97
CA GLY A 119 8.71 11.00 6.95
C GLY A 119 7.19 10.88 6.98
N THR A 120 6.67 9.68 7.06
CA THR A 120 5.23 9.40 7.19
C THR A 120 4.91 8.64 8.48
N ALA A 121 5.60 8.97 9.57
CA ALA A 121 5.57 8.21 10.82
C ALA A 121 4.15 8.08 11.41
N LEU A 122 3.37 9.19 11.40
CA LEU A 122 2.02 9.17 11.98
C LEU A 122 1.05 8.38 11.08
N ALA A 123 1.13 8.57 9.76
CA ALA A 123 0.32 7.79 8.82
C ALA A 123 0.63 6.29 8.93
N GLN A 124 1.91 5.92 9.01
CA GLN A 124 2.33 4.53 9.19
C GLN A 124 1.81 3.93 10.50
N SER A 125 1.90 4.67 11.60
CA SER A 125 1.39 4.24 12.90
C SER A 125 -0.13 3.98 12.85
N GLN A 126 -0.90 4.90 12.28
CA GLN A 126 -2.35 4.72 12.13
C GLN A 126 -2.69 3.55 11.19
N LEU A 127 -1.97 3.43 10.07
CA LEU A 127 -2.18 2.35 9.12
C LEU A 127 -1.94 0.96 9.75
N ARG A 128 -0.92 0.83 10.60
CA ARG A 128 -0.66 -0.39 11.38
C ARG A 128 -1.86 -0.77 12.25
N GLY A 129 -2.49 0.21 12.92
CA GLY A 129 -3.71 -0.03 13.69
C GLY A 129 -4.89 -0.49 12.84
N VAL A 130 -5.08 0.11 11.66
CA VAL A 130 -6.12 -0.29 10.70
C VAL A 130 -5.88 -1.73 10.20
N LEU A 131 -4.67 -2.06 9.81
CA LEU A 131 -4.32 -3.39 9.31
C LEU A 131 -4.37 -4.47 10.40
N CYS A 132 -4.02 -4.12 11.64
CA CYS A 132 -4.20 -4.99 12.79
C CYS A 132 -5.68 -5.36 12.97
N TYR A 133 -6.60 -4.38 12.89
CA TYR A 133 -8.04 -4.65 12.91
C TYR A 133 -8.48 -5.53 11.73
N CYS A 134 -7.88 -5.37 10.56
CA CYS A 134 -8.11 -6.25 9.40
C CYS A 134 -7.49 -7.65 9.54
N ASN A 135 -6.93 -8.01 10.71
CA ASN A 135 -6.28 -9.29 10.94
C ASN A 135 -5.15 -9.61 9.94
N SER A 136 -4.45 -8.59 9.48
CA SER A 136 -3.29 -8.72 8.60
C SER A 136 -2.01 -8.86 9.44
N PRO A 137 -1.25 -9.96 9.33
CA PRO A 137 0.04 -10.10 10.01
C PRO A 137 1.00 -9.02 9.54
N LEU A 138 1.44 -8.15 10.46
CA LEU A 138 2.27 -6.98 10.14
C LEU A 138 3.75 -7.26 10.38
N MET A 139 4.60 -6.79 9.48
CA MET A 139 6.02 -6.64 9.72
C MET A 139 6.27 -5.44 10.64
N ASN A 140 6.35 -5.67 11.94
CA ASN A 140 6.39 -4.63 12.95
C ASN A 140 7.81 -4.21 13.37
N THR A 141 8.81 -5.06 13.16
CA THR A 141 10.17 -4.84 13.68
C THR A 141 11.05 -3.98 12.79
N VAL A 142 10.63 -3.73 11.54
CA VAL A 142 11.33 -2.83 10.62
C VAL A 142 10.43 -1.65 10.34
N GLU A 143 10.87 -0.46 10.76
CA GLU A 143 10.21 0.81 10.46
C GLU A 143 11.13 1.66 9.59
N ALA A 144 10.56 2.27 8.53
CA ALA A 144 11.29 3.19 7.67
C ALA A 144 10.46 4.46 7.46
N HIS A 145 10.92 5.54 8.09
CA HIS A 145 10.35 6.88 8.00
C HIS A 145 11.27 7.74 7.14
N ILE A 146 11.03 7.74 5.83
CA ILE A 146 11.98 8.31 4.87
C ILE A 146 11.71 9.80 4.67
N HIS A 147 12.69 10.63 5.02
CA HIS A 147 12.71 12.03 4.63
C HIS A 147 13.16 12.11 3.16
N PHE A 148 12.24 12.44 2.27
CA PHE A 148 12.56 12.59 0.85
C PHE A 148 13.34 13.88 0.60
N LYS A 149 14.49 13.72 -0.03
CA LYS A 149 15.28 14.85 -0.54
C LYS A 149 15.24 14.83 -2.06
N PRO A 150 15.20 16.00 -2.75
CA PRO A 150 15.33 16.05 -4.19
C PRO A 150 16.57 15.29 -4.67
N GLY A 151 16.40 14.42 -5.65
CA GLY A 151 17.48 13.59 -6.20
C GLY A 151 17.72 12.27 -5.47
N LEU A 152 17.12 12.01 -4.31
CA LEU A 152 17.31 10.75 -3.56
C LEU A 152 16.85 9.51 -4.36
N ILE A 153 15.73 9.62 -5.04
CA ILE A 153 15.17 8.57 -5.89
C ILE A 153 14.75 9.20 -7.23
N THR A 154 15.12 8.59 -8.33
CA THR A 154 14.71 9.01 -9.67
C THR A 154 13.28 8.55 -10.01
N GLU A 155 12.66 9.11 -11.05
CA GLU A 155 11.29 8.74 -11.47
C GLU A 155 11.16 7.26 -11.86
N ASP A 156 12.24 6.64 -12.33
CA ASP A 156 12.32 5.21 -12.64
C ASP A 156 12.66 4.32 -11.44
N GLY A 157 12.81 4.94 -10.24
CA GLY A 157 13.05 4.21 -8.99
C GLY A 157 14.50 3.84 -8.72
N ARG A 158 15.46 4.53 -9.32
CA ARG A 158 16.88 4.33 -8.99
C ARG A 158 17.23 5.17 -7.77
N VAL A 159 17.82 4.54 -6.75
CA VAL A 159 18.35 5.21 -5.56
C VAL A 159 19.73 5.77 -5.88
N THR A 160 19.98 7.02 -5.47
CA THR A 160 21.20 7.76 -5.84
C THR A 160 22.19 7.93 -4.68
N GLU A 161 21.76 7.73 -3.43
CA GLU A 161 22.59 7.82 -2.20
C GLU A 161 22.32 6.63 -1.26
#